data_cf8e34dea579527c470af3d806d1ceac
#
_entry.id   cf8e34dea579527c470af3d806d1ceac
#
_cell.length_a   1.000
_cell.length_b   1.000
_cell.length_c   1.000
_cell.angle_alpha   90.00
_cell.angle_beta   90.00
_cell.angle_gamma   90.00
#
_symmetry.space_group_name_H-M   'P 1'
#
loop_
_entity.id
_entity.type
_entity.pdbx_description
1 polymer ?
#
loop_
_entity_poly.entity_id
_entity_poly.type
_entity_poly.pdbx_seq_one_letter_code
_entity_poly.pdbx_strand_id
1 'polypeptide(L)'
;MQIDDVTLATADGPMRLYSCVPEGGARRAAIVVQEAFGVNDHIEDVTRRLADAGYHAVAPAIFHRAGGGTAPYDDFEKVLPLFEGLTDAGILMDVGAAIDHLHEQGFADESIGIVGFCMGGRVTFLVSLEHSLGAAVGFYGGGIVTGRFPQFPPLIDRVGELRTPWLGLFGDLDGSIPVEDVEVLRVRLAEVEVATDVLRYPNAEHGFHCDVRPSYDAEAATDAWQQALTWFSDHLA
;
A
#
# COMPACT_ATOMS: atom_id res chain seq x y z
N MET A 1 -17.98 -13.00 -6.32
CA MET A 1 -16.78 -12.79 -5.52
C MET A 1 -16.77 -13.78 -4.35
N GLN A 2 -15.67 -14.45 -4.11
CA GLN A 2 -15.42 -15.27 -2.91
C GLN A 2 -14.54 -14.45 -1.94
N ILE A 3 -14.89 -14.46 -0.66
CA ILE A 3 -14.19 -13.74 0.39
C ILE A 3 -13.78 -14.76 1.45
N ASP A 4 -12.49 -14.81 1.78
CA ASP A 4 -11.92 -15.71 2.77
C ASP A 4 -10.95 -15.00 3.70
N ASP A 5 -10.89 -15.43 4.95
CA ASP A 5 -9.80 -15.13 5.87
C ASP A 5 -8.82 -16.29 5.88
N VAL A 6 -7.65 -16.07 5.29
CA VAL A 6 -6.56 -17.06 5.26
C VAL A 6 -5.61 -16.76 6.42
N THR A 7 -5.04 -17.79 7.05
CA THR A 7 -3.98 -17.63 8.03
C THR A 7 -2.67 -18.04 7.42
N LEU A 8 -1.74 -17.10 7.25
CA LEU A 8 -0.38 -17.34 6.80
C LEU A 8 0.53 -17.65 8.00
N ALA A 9 1.38 -18.64 7.86
CA ALA A 9 2.46 -18.90 8.82
C ALA A 9 3.63 -17.98 8.49
N THR A 10 3.95 -17.02 9.39
CA THR A 10 5.16 -16.20 9.28
C THR A 10 6.19 -16.60 10.35
N ALA A 11 7.42 -16.13 10.23
CA ALA A 11 8.48 -16.40 11.21
C ALA A 11 8.12 -15.90 12.62
N ASP A 12 7.28 -14.86 12.72
CA ASP A 12 6.89 -14.21 13.97
C ASP A 12 5.46 -14.56 14.43
N GLY A 13 4.87 -15.62 13.85
CA GLY A 13 3.55 -16.12 14.23
C GLY A 13 2.52 -16.06 13.10
N PRO A 14 1.28 -16.47 13.38
CA PRO A 14 0.22 -16.46 12.38
C PRO A 14 -0.21 -15.06 12.01
N MET A 15 -0.36 -14.78 10.71
CA MET A 15 -0.86 -13.52 10.16
C MET A 15 -2.15 -13.76 9.39
N ARG A 16 -3.19 -12.97 9.68
CA ARG A 16 -4.42 -12.94 8.89
C ARG A 16 -4.13 -12.34 7.52
N LEU A 17 -4.66 -12.95 6.48
CA LEU A 17 -4.72 -12.43 5.12
C LEU A 17 -6.18 -12.39 4.69
N TYR A 18 -6.74 -11.19 4.56
CA TYR A 18 -8.08 -11.02 3.99
C TYR A 18 -7.98 -11.19 2.48
N SER A 19 -8.75 -12.08 1.89
CA SER A 19 -8.64 -12.48 0.49
C SER A 19 -9.98 -12.35 -0.23
N CYS A 20 -9.96 -11.71 -1.41
CA CYS A 20 -11.12 -11.56 -2.28
C CYS A 20 -10.78 -12.07 -3.68
N VAL A 21 -11.48 -13.11 -4.13
CA VAL A 21 -11.33 -13.69 -5.47
C VAL A 21 -12.55 -13.33 -6.31
N PRO A 22 -12.39 -12.72 -7.50
CA PRO A 22 -13.53 -12.40 -8.37
C PRO A 22 -14.21 -13.66 -8.88
N GLU A 23 -15.49 -13.55 -9.22
CA GLU A 23 -16.23 -14.64 -9.85
C GLU A 23 -15.58 -14.99 -11.21
N GLY A 24 -15.24 -16.26 -11.38
CA GLY A 24 -14.52 -16.73 -12.58
C GLY A 24 -13.00 -16.73 -12.47
N GLY A 25 -12.44 -16.32 -11.33
CA GLY A 25 -10.99 -16.24 -11.08
C GLY A 25 -10.35 -14.97 -11.61
N ALA A 26 -9.05 -14.85 -11.46
CA ALA A 26 -8.25 -13.71 -11.90
C ALA A 26 -6.99 -14.15 -12.64
N ARG A 27 -6.48 -13.30 -13.52
CA ARG A 27 -5.16 -13.47 -14.16
C ARG A 27 -4.09 -12.63 -13.48
N ARG A 28 -4.48 -11.61 -12.72
CA ARG A 28 -3.64 -10.66 -12.02
C ARG A 28 -4.02 -10.62 -10.56
N ALA A 29 -3.07 -10.35 -9.71
CA ALA A 29 -3.30 -10.22 -8.27
C ALA A 29 -2.93 -8.83 -7.77
N ALA A 30 -3.47 -8.44 -6.61
CA ALA A 30 -3.16 -7.18 -5.97
C ALA A 30 -3.02 -7.36 -4.45
N ILE A 31 -1.95 -6.83 -3.89
CA ILE A 31 -1.75 -6.74 -2.44
C ILE A 31 -2.19 -5.36 -1.99
N VAL A 32 -3.07 -5.29 -0.99
CA VAL A 32 -3.55 -4.05 -0.38
C VAL A 32 -2.87 -3.85 0.96
N VAL A 33 -2.06 -2.82 1.10
CA VAL A 33 -1.37 -2.51 2.35
C VAL A 33 -2.15 -1.48 3.15
N GLN A 34 -2.49 -1.86 4.37
CA GLN A 34 -3.28 -1.09 5.32
C GLN A 34 -2.69 0.27 5.68
N GLU A 35 -3.56 1.17 6.15
CA GLU A 35 -3.17 2.37 6.87
C GLU A 35 -2.66 2.03 8.30
N ALA A 36 -2.35 3.06 9.08
CA ALA A 36 -2.01 2.95 10.50
C ALA A 36 -3.12 2.34 11.38
N PHE A 37 -4.30 2.09 10.84
CA PHE A 37 -5.49 1.64 11.56
C PHE A 37 -5.79 0.14 11.40
N GLY A 38 -4.92 -0.61 10.74
CA GLY A 38 -5.10 -2.05 10.53
C GLY A 38 -5.93 -2.38 9.27
N VAL A 39 -6.16 -3.69 9.05
CA VAL A 39 -7.08 -4.17 8.00
C VAL A 39 -8.50 -4.02 8.55
N ASN A 40 -9.01 -2.79 8.47
CA ASN A 40 -10.34 -2.38 8.89
C ASN A 40 -11.35 -2.43 7.73
N ASP A 41 -12.61 -2.04 7.98
CA ASP A 41 -13.69 -2.08 6.99
C ASP A 41 -13.35 -1.35 5.69
N HIS A 42 -12.60 -0.23 5.76
CA HIS A 42 -12.16 0.52 4.57
C HIS A 42 -11.14 -0.27 3.74
N ILE A 43 -10.11 -0.86 4.37
CA ILE A 43 -9.11 -1.67 3.68
C ILE A 43 -9.73 -2.95 3.10
N GLU A 44 -10.65 -3.57 3.82
CA GLU A 44 -11.44 -4.69 3.29
C GLU A 44 -12.31 -4.26 2.11
N ASP A 45 -12.91 -3.05 2.14
CA ASP A 45 -13.68 -2.52 1.03
C ASP A 45 -12.82 -2.25 -0.20
N VAL A 46 -11.64 -1.63 -0.04
CA VAL A 46 -10.66 -1.45 -1.13
C VAL A 46 -10.25 -2.80 -1.73
N THR A 47 -10.04 -3.81 -0.90
CA THR A 47 -9.72 -5.17 -1.37
C THR A 47 -10.86 -5.75 -2.20
N ARG A 48 -12.11 -5.57 -1.79
CA ARG A 48 -13.30 -5.96 -2.58
C ARG A 48 -13.40 -5.18 -3.90
N ARG A 49 -13.15 -3.86 -3.89
CA ARG A 49 -13.16 -3.02 -5.11
C ARG A 49 -12.14 -3.49 -6.14
N LEU A 50 -10.95 -3.95 -5.70
CA LEU A 50 -9.96 -4.54 -6.61
C LEU A 50 -10.44 -5.90 -7.16
N ALA A 51 -11.10 -6.71 -6.35
CA ALA A 51 -11.67 -7.95 -6.83
C ALA A 51 -12.83 -7.70 -7.84
N ASP A 52 -13.65 -6.68 -7.63
CA ASP A 52 -14.65 -6.24 -8.60
C ASP A 52 -14.01 -5.71 -9.91
N ALA A 53 -12.80 -5.15 -9.83
CA ALA A 53 -11.99 -4.76 -10.98
C ALA A 53 -11.25 -5.94 -11.66
N GLY A 54 -11.42 -7.17 -11.15
CA GLY A 54 -10.92 -8.40 -11.77
C GLY A 54 -9.58 -8.92 -11.21
N TYR A 55 -9.09 -8.41 -10.09
CA TYR A 55 -7.87 -8.87 -9.43
C TYR A 55 -8.19 -9.90 -8.34
N HIS A 56 -7.34 -10.92 -8.15
CA HIS A 56 -7.30 -11.62 -6.87
C HIS A 56 -6.64 -10.70 -5.86
N ALA A 57 -7.42 -10.07 -4.99
CA ALA A 57 -6.94 -9.05 -4.07
C ALA A 57 -6.76 -9.62 -2.66
N VAL A 58 -5.65 -9.30 -2.01
CA VAL A 58 -5.33 -9.76 -0.65
C VAL A 58 -4.82 -8.61 0.22
N ALA A 59 -5.19 -8.60 1.51
CA ALA A 59 -4.72 -7.61 2.47
C ALA A 59 -4.09 -8.30 3.69
N PRO A 60 -2.75 -8.29 3.83
CA PRO A 60 -2.06 -8.84 4.98
C PRO A 60 -2.24 -7.95 6.22
N ALA A 61 -2.61 -8.55 7.35
CA ALA A 61 -2.77 -7.85 8.63
C ALA A 61 -1.42 -7.72 9.34
N ILE A 62 -0.61 -6.73 8.94
CA ILE A 62 0.78 -6.57 9.38
C ILE A 62 0.96 -6.24 10.87
N PHE A 63 -0.12 -6.01 11.61
CA PHE A 63 -0.09 -5.80 13.05
C PHE A 63 -0.16 -7.11 13.88
N HIS A 64 0.01 -8.27 13.25
CA HIS A 64 -0.11 -9.56 13.93
C HIS A 64 0.89 -9.73 15.10
N ARG A 65 2.09 -9.08 15.04
CA ARG A 65 3.09 -9.10 16.13
C ARG A 65 2.62 -8.38 17.40
N ALA A 66 1.76 -7.37 17.24
CA ALA A 66 1.14 -6.65 18.35
C ALA A 66 -0.20 -7.29 18.80
N GLY A 67 -0.47 -8.54 18.41
CA GLY A 67 -1.73 -9.23 18.68
C GLY A 67 -2.82 -8.99 17.66
N GLY A 68 -2.54 -8.22 16.59
CA GLY A 68 -3.50 -7.90 15.53
C GLY A 68 -4.53 -6.85 15.93
N GLY A 69 -5.55 -6.71 15.10
CA GLY A 69 -6.68 -5.82 15.36
C GLY A 69 -6.63 -4.51 14.57
N THR A 70 -7.58 -3.64 14.88
CA THR A 70 -7.79 -2.36 14.21
C THR A 70 -7.97 -1.25 15.25
N ALA A 71 -7.68 -0.01 14.84
CA ALA A 71 -7.95 1.18 15.62
C ALA A 71 -8.96 2.09 14.89
N PRO A 72 -9.82 2.82 15.60
CA PRO A 72 -10.72 3.80 15.00
C PRO A 72 -9.95 5.02 14.50
N TYR A 73 -10.46 5.70 13.47
CA TYR A 73 -9.80 6.86 12.84
C TYR A 73 -9.71 8.10 13.76
N ASP A 74 -10.56 8.21 14.75
CA ASP A 74 -10.65 9.32 15.69
C ASP A 74 -9.86 9.10 17.00
N ASP A 75 -9.19 7.95 17.16
CA ASP A 75 -8.46 7.60 18.38
C ASP A 75 -7.03 7.09 18.03
N PHE A 76 -6.13 8.05 17.79
CA PHE A 76 -4.74 7.73 17.44
C PHE A 76 -3.95 7.08 18.61
N GLU A 77 -4.41 7.25 19.85
CA GLU A 77 -3.76 6.60 21.01
C GLU A 77 -3.84 5.07 20.91
N LYS A 78 -4.91 4.54 20.30
CA LYS A 78 -5.07 3.11 20.05
C LYS A 78 -4.20 2.56 18.92
N VAL A 79 -3.63 3.44 18.08
CA VAL A 79 -2.70 3.06 17.04
C VAL A 79 -1.31 2.76 17.62
N LEU A 80 -0.87 3.49 18.63
CA LEU A 80 0.49 3.40 19.16
C LEU A 80 0.88 1.97 19.60
N PRO A 81 0.05 1.21 20.32
CA PRO A 81 0.36 -0.18 20.66
C PRO A 81 0.48 -1.09 19.44
N LEU A 82 -0.24 -0.82 18.34
CA LEU A 82 -0.17 -1.62 17.11
C LEU A 82 1.15 -1.42 16.36
N PHE A 83 1.82 -0.28 16.58
CA PHE A 83 3.15 0.01 16.02
C PHE A 83 4.29 -0.62 16.84
N GLU A 84 4.00 -1.18 18.01
CA GLU A 84 5.02 -1.82 18.84
C GLU A 84 5.62 -3.03 18.12
N GLY A 85 6.94 -3.02 17.98
CA GLY A 85 7.67 -4.08 17.27
C GLY A 85 7.58 -4.03 15.74
N LEU A 86 6.85 -3.05 15.16
CA LEU A 86 6.78 -2.89 13.71
C LEU A 86 8.09 -2.29 13.18
N THR A 87 8.69 -2.93 12.20
CA THR A 87 9.93 -2.52 11.53
C THR A 87 9.82 -2.71 10.02
N ASP A 88 10.64 -1.99 9.23
CA ASP A 88 10.70 -2.19 7.78
C ASP A 88 11.01 -3.65 7.42
N ALA A 89 11.93 -4.30 8.13
CA ALA A 89 12.26 -5.72 7.90
C ALA A 89 11.08 -6.66 8.21
N GLY A 90 10.34 -6.41 9.31
CA GLY A 90 9.14 -7.18 9.65
C GLY A 90 8.03 -7.01 8.61
N ILE A 91 7.80 -5.78 8.15
CA ILE A 91 6.81 -5.49 7.10
C ILE A 91 7.18 -6.19 5.78
N LEU A 92 8.45 -6.16 5.39
CA LEU A 92 8.93 -6.87 4.19
C LEU A 92 8.70 -8.39 4.29
N MET A 93 8.93 -8.99 5.46
CA MET A 93 8.61 -10.41 5.68
C MET A 93 7.11 -10.69 5.54
N ASP A 94 6.25 -9.82 6.05
CA ASP A 94 4.79 -9.99 5.98
C ASP A 94 4.26 -9.86 4.56
N VAL A 95 4.73 -8.85 3.84
CA VAL A 95 4.37 -8.67 2.42
C VAL A 95 4.98 -9.81 1.59
N GLY A 96 6.20 -10.24 1.90
CA GLY A 96 6.82 -11.41 1.28
C GLY A 96 5.98 -12.67 1.43
N ALA A 97 5.43 -12.95 2.63
CA ALA A 97 4.52 -14.06 2.85
C ALA A 97 3.21 -13.96 2.04
N ALA A 98 2.71 -12.73 1.82
CA ALA A 98 1.55 -12.52 0.94
C ALA A 98 1.92 -12.74 -0.55
N ILE A 99 3.11 -12.36 -0.99
CA ILE A 99 3.64 -12.64 -2.33
C ILE A 99 3.78 -14.15 -2.54
N ASP A 100 4.40 -14.85 -1.59
CA ASP A 100 4.57 -16.31 -1.64
C ASP A 100 3.22 -17.04 -1.72
N HIS A 101 2.23 -16.59 -0.96
CA HIS A 101 0.86 -17.10 -1.06
C HIS A 101 0.28 -16.92 -2.46
N LEU A 102 0.47 -15.75 -3.09
CA LEU A 102 0.01 -15.51 -4.45
C LEU A 102 0.77 -16.35 -5.49
N HIS A 103 2.06 -16.60 -5.29
CA HIS A 103 2.84 -17.53 -6.11
C HIS A 103 2.27 -18.96 -6.03
N GLU A 104 1.87 -19.43 -4.85
CA GLU A 104 1.21 -20.72 -4.66
C GLU A 104 -0.14 -20.81 -5.38
N GLN A 105 -0.81 -19.66 -5.60
CA GLN A 105 -2.03 -19.56 -6.39
C GLN A 105 -1.76 -19.42 -7.91
N GLY A 106 -0.48 -19.40 -8.33
CA GLY A 106 -0.05 -19.41 -9.73
C GLY A 106 0.20 -18.03 -10.35
N PHE A 107 0.25 -16.96 -9.56
CA PHE A 107 0.60 -15.62 -10.03
C PHE A 107 2.14 -15.46 -10.05
N ALA A 108 2.69 -14.95 -11.14
CA ALA A 108 4.09 -14.55 -11.23
C ALA A 108 4.27 -13.09 -10.79
N ASP A 109 5.49 -12.69 -10.43
CA ASP A 109 5.78 -11.33 -9.92
C ASP A 109 5.25 -10.23 -10.84
N GLU A 110 5.40 -10.37 -12.16
CA GLU A 110 4.94 -9.40 -13.15
C GLU A 110 3.40 -9.29 -13.24
N SER A 111 2.65 -10.24 -12.69
CA SER A 111 1.18 -10.22 -12.61
C SER A 111 0.66 -9.78 -11.22
N ILE A 112 1.55 -9.46 -10.28
CA ILE A 112 1.22 -9.00 -8.93
C ILE A 112 1.43 -7.49 -8.83
N GLY A 113 0.37 -6.76 -8.47
CA GLY A 113 0.44 -5.37 -8.09
C GLY A 113 0.40 -5.18 -6.57
N ILE A 114 0.88 -4.03 -6.09
CA ILE A 114 0.75 -3.63 -4.69
C ILE A 114 0.22 -2.21 -4.61
N VAL A 115 -0.81 -1.99 -3.79
CA VAL A 115 -1.34 -0.66 -3.48
C VAL A 115 -1.38 -0.46 -1.98
N GLY A 116 -1.08 0.72 -1.50
CA GLY A 116 -1.08 1.00 -0.07
C GLY A 116 -1.47 2.44 0.24
N PHE A 117 -1.96 2.64 1.46
CA PHE A 117 -2.56 3.89 1.93
C PHE A 117 -1.84 4.38 3.18
N CYS A 118 -1.53 5.68 3.28
CA CYS A 118 -0.84 6.26 4.45
C CYS A 118 0.51 5.54 4.73
N MET A 119 0.63 4.86 5.86
CA MET A 119 1.76 3.97 6.16
C MET A 119 1.95 2.95 5.04
N GLY A 120 0.86 2.34 4.54
CA GLY A 120 0.90 1.41 3.42
C GLY A 120 1.42 2.04 2.13
N GLY A 121 1.17 3.33 1.90
CA GLY A 121 1.74 4.05 0.76
C GLY A 121 3.27 4.11 0.81
N ARG A 122 3.86 4.31 2.00
CA ARG A 122 5.32 4.17 2.19
C ARG A 122 5.79 2.73 2.00
N VAL A 123 4.99 1.78 2.47
CA VAL A 123 5.33 0.35 2.33
C VAL A 123 5.39 -0.08 0.88
N THR A 124 4.52 0.43 -0.01
CA THR A 124 4.62 0.13 -1.44
C THR A 124 5.96 0.57 -2.02
N PHE A 125 6.49 1.73 -1.60
CA PHE A 125 7.81 2.19 -2.01
C PHE A 125 8.92 1.28 -1.47
N LEU A 126 8.87 0.93 -0.17
CA LEU A 126 9.81 0.02 0.46
C LEU A 126 9.86 -1.35 -0.24
N VAL A 127 8.69 -1.93 -0.53
CA VAL A 127 8.59 -3.22 -1.25
C VAL A 127 9.17 -3.10 -2.66
N SER A 128 8.95 -1.97 -3.34
CA SER A 128 9.49 -1.72 -4.68
C SER A 128 11.01 -1.63 -4.75
N LEU A 129 11.69 -1.38 -3.62
CA LEU A 129 13.15 -1.45 -3.53
C LEU A 129 13.67 -2.90 -3.46
N GLU A 130 12.88 -3.82 -2.92
CA GLU A 130 13.31 -5.19 -2.61
C GLU A 130 12.75 -6.24 -3.59
N HIS A 131 11.57 -5.98 -4.18
CA HIS A 131 10.87 -6.90 -5.07
C HIS A 131 10.67 -6.29 -6.46
N SER A 132 10.64 -7.15 -7.49
CA SER A 132 10.36 -6.78 -8.89
C SER A 132 8.94 -7.19 -9.27
N LEU A 133 7.94 -6.59 -8.61
CA LEU A 133 6.54 -6.80 -8.93
C LEU A 133 6.16 -6.07 -10.23
N GLY A 134 4.99 -6.38 -10.79
CA GLY A 134 4.53 -5.74 -12.02
C GLY A 134 4.22 -4.25 -11.82
N ALA A 135 3.61 -3.85 -10.69
CA ALA A 135 3.28 -2.44 -10.42
C ALA A 135 3.12 -2.15 -8.93
N ALA A 136 3.38 -0.91 -8.53
CA ALA A 136 3.14 -0.42 -7.17
C ALA A 136 2.49 0.96 -7.18
N VAL A 137 1.54 1.20 -6.25
CA VAL A 137 0.84 2.48 -6.08
C VAL A 137 0.81 2.87 -4.61
N GLY A 138 1.29 4.07 -4.29
CA GLY A 138 1.28 4.62 -2.94
C GLY A 138 0.37 5.82 -2.82
N PHE A 139 -0.73 5.71 -2.06
CA PHE A 139 -1.60 6.82 -1.70
C PHE A 139 -1.08 7.50 -0.44
N TYR A 140 -0.82 8.80 -0.52
CA TYR A 140 -0.37 9.66 0.58
C TYR A 140 0.65 8.98 1.51
N GLY A 141 1.68 8.36 0.90
CA GLY A 141 2.76 7.64 1.59
C GLY A 141 3.79 8.58 2.22
N GLY A 142 3.61 8.91 3.50
CA GLY A 142 4.55 9.75 4.24
C GLY A 142 5.78 8.99 4.73
N GLY A 143 6.90 9.70 4.94
CA GLY A 143 8.13 9.12 5.49
C GLY A 143 9.07 8.53 4.44
N ILE A 144 8.84 8.77 3.15
CA ILE A 144 9.76 8.37 2.07
C ILE A 144 10.97 9.32 2.03
N VAL A 145 10.75 10.62 2.08
CA VAL A 145 11.80 11.66 2.02
C VAL A 145 12.34 11.98 3.40
N THR A 146 11.45 12.27 4.35
CA THR A 146 11.80 12.52 5.75
C THR A 146 11.22 11.42 6.61
N GLY A 147 12.02 10.73 7.41
CA GLY A 147 11.56 9.68 8.32
C GLY A 147 10.60 10.24 9.37
N ARG A 148 9.52 9.53 9.67
CA ARG A 148 8.53 9.95 10.69
C ARG A 148 8.76 9.33 12.06
N PHE A 149 9.32 8.14 12.10
CA PHE A 149 9.59 7.37 13.31
C PHE A 149 11.00 6.78 13.25
N PRO A 150 11.70 6.61 14.38
CA PRO A 150 13.06 6.06 14.38
C PRO A 150 13.18 4.68 13.71
N GLN A 151 12.14 3.85 13.80
CA GLN A 151 12.09 2.52 13.18
C GLN A 151 11.76 2.53 11.68
N PHE A 152 11.37 3.69 11.14
CA PHE A 152 11.06 3.90 9.73
C PHE A 152 11.94 5.00 9.14
N PRO A 153 13.20 4.69 8.82
CA PRO A 153 14.13 5.67 8.25
C PRO A 153 13.65 6.18 6.88
N PRO A 154 14.15 7.34 6.43
CA PRO A 154 13.93 7.80 5.07
C PRO A 154 14.34 6.76 4.04
N LEU A 155 13.64 6.70 2.92
CA LEU A 155 13.93 5.78 1.81
C LEU A 155 14.52 6.51 0.58
N ILE A 156 14.56 7.85 0.61
CA ILE A 156 14.93 8.68 -0.54
C ILE A 156 16.35 8.40 -1.06
N ASP A 157 17.29 8.04 -0.19
CA ASP A 157 18.66 7.73 -0.59
C ASP A 157 18.79 6.38 -1.30
N ARG A 158 17.74 5.55 -1.22
CA ARG A 158 17.65 4.24 -1.85
C ARG A 158 16.85 4.26 -3.17
N VAL A 159 16.41 5.42 -3.64
CA VAL A 159 15.55 5.54 -4.84
C VAL A 159 16.14 4.83 -6.07
N GLY A 160 17.47 4.82 -6.22
CA GLY A 160 18.17 4.11 -7.30
C GLY A 160 18.10 2.58 -7.23
N GLU A 161 17.55 2.02 -6.14
CA GLU A 161 17.36 0.57 -5.96
C GLU A 161 15.96 0.11 -6.41
N LEU A 162 15.09 1.03 -6.88
CA LEU A 162 13.73 0.69 -7.34
C LEU A 162 13.76 -0.36 -8.44
N ARG A 163 12.92 -1.38 -8.30
CA ARG A 163 12.78 -2.53 -9.20
C ARG A 163 11.37 -2.68 -9.76
N THR A 164 10.37 -2.14 -9.04
CA THR A 164 8.95 -2.20 -9.41
C THR A 164 8.51 -0.83 -9.93
N PRO A 165 7.80 -0.73 -11.07
CA PRO A 165 7.14 0.52 -11.50
C PRO A 165 6.29 1.11 -10.38
N TRP A 166 6.51 2.40 -10.03
CA TRP A 166 5.88 3.00 -8.85
C TRP A 166 5.18 4.33 -9.17
N LEU A 167 3.91 4.42 -8.73
CA LEU A 167 3.08 5.63 -8.81
C LEU A 167 2.82 6.17 -7.39
N GLY A 168 3.11 7.44 -7.16
CA GLY A 168 2.78 8.16 -5.93
C GLY A 168 1.62 9.14 -6.11
N LEU A 169 0.64 9.12 -5.22
CA LEU A 169 -0.57 9.94 -5.25
C LEU A 169 -0.67 10.75 -3.95
N PHE A 170 -0.53 12.08 -4.02
CA PHE A 170 -0.39 12.95 -2.86
C PHE A 170 -1.37 14.13 -2.89
N GLY A 171 -1.86 14.53 -1.71
CA GLY A 171 -2.66 15.75 -1.54
C GLY A 171 -1.78 16.93 -1.13
N ASP A 172 -2.00 18.12 -1.73
CA ASP A 172 -1.22 19.31 -1.43
C ASP A 172 -1.57 19.94 -0.07
N LEU A 173 -2.75 19.61 0.47
CA LEU A 173 -3.20 20.05 1.80
C LEU A 173 -2.85 19.06 2.91
N ASP A 174 -2.08 18.00 2.60
CA ASP A 174 -1.60 17.06 3.60
C ASP A 174 -0.57 17.70 4.54
N GLY A 175 -1.01 18.14 5.69
CA GLY A 175 -0.14 18.76 6.71
C GLY A 175 0.96 17.84 7.25
N SER A 176 0.94 16.55 6.89
CA SER A 176 1.93 15.55 7.33
C SER A 176 2.96 15.19 6.25
N ILE A 177 2.72 15.57 5.00
CA ILE A 177 3.61 15.34 3.86
C ILE A 177 3.78 16.67 3.12
N PRO A 178 4.81 17.46 3.43
CA PRO A 178 5.05 18.75 2.77
C PRO A 178 5.17 18.59 1.25
N VAL A 179 4.61 19.56 0.50
CA VAL A 179 4.72 19.59 -0.96
C VAL A 179 6.17 19.55 -1.41
N GLU A 180 7.07 20.19 -0.65
CA GLU A 180 8.50 20.21 -0.90
C GLU A 180 9.10 18.79 -0.89
N ASP A 181 8.66 17.93 0.04
CA ASP A 181 9.10 16.52 0.09
C ASP A 181 8.61 15.77 -1.15
N VAL A 182 7.36 15.99 -1.59
CA VAL A 182 6.81 15.37 -2.80
C VAL A 182 7.59 15.80 -4.05
N GLU A 183 8.00 17.06 -4.15
CA GLU A 183 8.81 17.55 -5.27
C GLU A 183 10.25 17.00 -5.20
N VAL A 184 10.85 16.88 -4.01
CA VAL A 184 12.14 16.18 -3.85
C VAL A 184 12.05 14.74 -4.33
N LEU A 185 11.00 14.03 -3.95
CA LEU A 185 10.75 12.64 -4.41
C LEU A 185 10.62 12.59 -5.94
N ARG A 186 9.82 13.47 -6.54
CA ARG A 186 9.63 13.56 -7.99
C ARG A 186 10.95 13.75 -8.75
N VAL A 187 11.80 14.66 -8.27
CA VAL A 187 13.12 14.93 -8.89
C VAL A 187 14.02 13.71 -8.81
N ARG A 188 14.07 13.01 -7.66
CA ARG A 188 14.91 11.84 -7.48
C ARG A 188 14.42 10.64 -8.29
N LEU A 189 13.09 10.49 -8.44
CA LEU A 189 12.48 9.43 -9.27
C LEU A 189 12.74 9.62 -10.76
N ALA A 190 12.93 10.85 -11.24
CA ALA A 190 13.26 11.12 -12.64
C ALA A 190 14.63 10.55 -13.08
N GLU A 191 15.47 10.14 -12.11
CA GLU A 191 16.82 9.61 -12.37
C GLU A 191 16.84 8.06 -12.45
N VAL A 192 15.72 7.35 -12.18
CA VAL A 192 15.67 5.87 -12.18
C VAL A 192 15.22 5.32 -13.53
N GLU A 193 15.60 4.07 -13.81
CA GLU A 193 15.29 3.41 -15.09
C GLU A 193 13.86 2.83 -15.13
N VAL A 194 13.31 2.40 -13.97
CA VAL A 194 11.95 1.87 -13.90
C VAL A 194 10.91 2.99 -14.05
N ALA A 195 9.77 2.67 -14.62
CA ALA A 195 8.69 3.64 -14.78
C ALA A 195 8.24 4.18 -13.41
N THR A 196 8.17 5.49 -13.28
CA THR A 196 7.69 6.16 -12.07
C THR A 196 6.88 7.39 -12.42
N ASP A 197 5.86 7.68 -11.61
CA ASP A 197 5.15 8.96 -11.69
C ASP A 197 4.70 9.41 -10.29
N VAL A 198 4.47 10.72 -10.17
CA VAL A 198 3.99 11.35 -8.94
C VAL A 198 2.89 12.34 -9.30
N LEU A 199 1.66 12.08 -8.87
CA LEU A 199 0.52 12.94 -9.08
C LEU A 199 0.17 13.68 -7.79
N ARG A 200 -0.23 14.96 -7.92
CA ARG A 200 -0.63 15.80 -6.81
C ARG A 200 -2.05 16.31 -7.00
N TYR A 201 -2.79 16.34 -5.91
CA TYR A 201 -4.18 16.80 -5.82
C TYR A 201 -4.24 18.09 -5.00
N PRO A 202 -4.43 19.27 -5.64
CA PRO A 202 -4.25 20.58 -4.99
C PRO A 202 -5.16 20.84 -3.79
N ASN A 203 -6.33 20.21 -3.76
CA ASN A 203 -7.35 20.43 -2.72
C ASN A 203 -7.49 19.25 -1.74
N ALA A 204 -6.69 18.20 -1.90
CA ALA A 204 -6.80 17.00 -1.10
C ALA A 204 -5.92 17.03 0.15
N GLU A 205 -6.45 16.54 1.26
CA GLU A 205 -5.75 16.33 2.53
C GLU A 205 -5.21 14.90 2.67
N HIS A 206 -4.53 14.59 3.80
CA HIS A 206 -4.14 13.23 4.13
C HIS A 206 -5.34 12.31 4.27
N GLY A 207 -5.32 11.15 3.60
CA GLY A 207 -6.41 10.18 3.67
C GLY A 207 -7.62 10.52 2.78
N PHE A 208 -7.43 11.37 1.75
CA PHE A 208 -8.49 11.83 0.86
C PHE A 208 -9.27 10.71 0.14
N HIS A 209 -8.71 9.51 0.05
CA HIS A 209 -9.38 8.37 -0.59
C HIS A 209 -10.36 7.65 0.35
N CYS A 210 -10.24 7.81 1.66
CA CYS A 210 -11.05 7.09 2.65
C CYS A 210 -12.38 7.80 2.90
N ASP A 211 -13.48 7.25 2.39
CA ASP A 211 -14.82 7.86 2.40
C ASP A 211 -15.48 7.97 3.79
N VAL A 212 -14.93 7.30 4.80
CA VAL A 212 -15.39 7.41 6.19
C VAL A 212 -14.63 8.48 6.99
N ARG A 213 -13.62 9.15 6.39
CA ARG A 213 -12.83 10.20 7.04
C ARG A 213 -13.33 11.60 6.67
N PRO A 214 -13.22 12.59 7.60
CA PRO A 214 -13.54 13.98 7.27
C PRO A 214 -12.71 14.59 6.13
N SER A 215 -11.51 14.03 5.88
CA SER A 215 -10.60 14.44 4.81
C SER A 215 -10.94 13.84 3.44
N TYR A 216 -12.05 13.12 3.32
CA TYR A 216 -12.46 12.54 2.04
C TYR A 216 -12.72 13.63 0.99
N ASP A 217 -12.08 13.50 -0.16
CA ASP A 217 -12.32 14.32 -1.33
C ASP A 217 -12.77 13.42 -2.48
N ALA A 218 -14.05 13.50 -2.84
CA ALA A 218 -14.66 12.59 -3.81
C ALA A 218 -14.07 12.73 -5.21
N GLU A 219 -13.66 13.93 -5.63
CA GLU A 219 -13.06 14.19 -6.93
C GLU A 219 -11.65 13.60 -6.99
N ALA A 220 -10.81 13.95 -6.01
CA ALA A 220 -9.45 13.43 -5.90
C ALA A 220 -9.44 11.90 -5.71
N ALA A 221 -10.33 11.36 -4.86
CA ALA A 221 -10.43 9.92 -4.62
C ALA A 221 -10.81 9.13 -5.88
N THR A 222 -11.77 9.65 -6.66
CA THR A 222 -12.22 9.01 -7.91
C THR A 222 -11.13 9.02 -8.97
N ASP A 223 -10.47 10.17 -9.18
CA ASP A 223 -9.38 10.28 -10.14
C ASP A 223 -8.18 9.42 -9.72
N ALA A 224 -7.74 9.52 -8.45
CA ALA A 224 -6.60 8.75 -7.94
C ALA A 224 -6.82 7.23 -8.04
N TRP A 225 -8.06 6.76 -7.78
CA TRP A 225 -8.42 5.36 -7.97
C TRP A 225 -8.32 4.93 -9.44
N GLN A 226 -8.81 5.77 -10.36
CA GLN A 226 -8.71 5.50 -11.79
C GLN A 226 -7.25 5.50 -12.27
N GLN A 227 -6.39 6.42 -11.77
CA GLN A 227 -4.95 6.43 -12.04
C GLN A 227 -4.29 5.14 -11.54
N ALA A 228 -4.63 4.67 -10.34
CA ALA A 228 -4.11 3.42 -9.80
C ALA A 228 -4.49 2.20 -10.66
N LEU A 229 -5.76 2.10 -11.08
CA LEU A 229 -6.21 1.02 -11.97
C LEU A 229 -5.56 1.09 -13.36
N THR A 230 -5.38 2.29 -13.89
CA THR A 230 -4.67 2.51 -15.17
C THR A 230 -3.21 2.08 -15.04
N TRP A 231 -2.51 2.50 -13.97
CA TRP A 231 -1.14 2.09 -13.69
C TRP A 231 -1.00 0.57 -13.61
N PHE A 232 -1.92 -0.09 -12.92
CA PHE A 232 -1.95 -1.56 -12.88
C PHE A 232 -2.21 -2.18 -14.26
N SER A 233 -3.14 -1.60 -15.04
CA SER A 233 -3.43 -2.10 -16.38
C SER A 233 -2.24 -2.00 -17.33
N ASP A 234 -1.45 -0.95 -17.22
CA ASP A 234 -0.33 -0.65 -18.11
C ASP A 234 0.93 -1.45 -17.79
N HIS A 235 1.10 -1.85 -16.52
CA HIS A 235 2.35 -2.47 -16.05
C HIS A 235 2.20 -3.94 -15.64
N LEU A 236 1.00 -4.44 -15.29
CA LEU A 236 0.82 -5.86 -14.96
C LEU A 236 0.67 -6.72 -16.23
N ALA A 237 1.38 -7.86 -16.24
CA ALA A 237 1.31 -8.85 -17.32
C ALA A 237 -0.03 -9.61 -17.36
#